data_65debd805fa88af167e8d106ca598787
#
_entry.id   65debd805fa88af167e8d106ca598787
#
_cell.length_a   1.000
_cell.length_b   1.000
_cell.length_c   1.000
_cell.angle_alpha   90.00
_cell.angle_beta   90.00
_cell.angle_gamma   90.00
#
_symmetry.space_group_name_H-M   'P 1'
#
loop_
_entity.id
_entity.type
_entity.pdbx_description
1 polymer ?
#
loop_
_entity_poly.entity_id
_entity_poly.type
_entity_poly.pdbx_seq_one_letter_code
_entity_poly.pdbx_strand_id
1 'polypeptide(L)'
;IAQKLVWKSNSDGYLVGSRGSVGSSFAATMSGITEVNPLSPHYYCSSCHYSDFDSEDVKAYSGRAGCDMPDKICPVCGKPLIKEGFDIPFETFLGFKGDKEPDIDLNFSGDYQGKAHRYVEVIFGAGQTFKAGTIGTLAEKTAFGYVKNYFEERGDRKRNCEITRIVQGCTGVRRTTGQHPGGIIVLPIGWDIEEFTPVQHPANDMTS
;
A
#
# COMPACT_ATOMS: atom_id res chain seq x y z
N ILE A 1 7.56 11.85 4.58
CA ILE A 1 8.32 10.80 3.85
C ILE A 1 7.56 10.47 2.58
N ALA A 2 6.31 10.01 2.65
CA ALA A 2 5.48 9.65 1.49
C ALA A 2 5.44 10.77 0.44
N GLN A 3 5.17 12.01 0.85
CA GLN A 3 5.20 13.18 -0.04
C GLN A 3 6.55 13.33 -0.78
N LYS A 4 7.69 13.16 -0.09
CA LYS A 4 9.01 13.25 -0.71
C LYS A 4 9.22 12.17 -1.77
N LEU A 5 8.74 10.95 -1.50
CA LEU A 5 8.83 9.83 -2.44
C LEU A 5 7.98 10.07 -3.69
N VAL A 6 6.72 10.51 -3.51
CA VAL A 6 5.81 10.85 -4.62
C VAL A 6 6.39 11.99 -5.45
N TRP A 7 6.82 13.06 -4.79
CA TRP A 7 7.43 14.20 -5.48
C TRP A 7 8.68 13.82 -6.28
N LYS A 8 9.57 13.02 -5.68
CA LYS A 8 10.80 12.55 -6.35
C LYS A 8 10.48 11.73 -7.58
N SER A 9 9.56 10.77 -7.48
CA SER A 9 9.17 9.94 -8.61
C SER A 9 8.56 10.76 -9.75
N ASN A 10 7.64 11.67 -9.43
CA ASN A 10 7.01 12.54 -10.42
C ASN A 10 8.04 13.48 -11.06
N SER A 11 8.99 14.02 -10.31
CA SER A 11 10.07 14.88 -10.84
C SER A 11 11.01 14.13 -11.79
N ASP A 12 11.15 12.83 -11.59
CA ASP A 12 11.93 11.95 -12.47
C ASP A 12 11.11 11.43 -13.68
N GLY A 13 9.86 11.87 -13.83
CA GLY A 13 8.96 11.53 -14.94
C GLY A 13 8.18 10.23 -14.77
N TYR A 14 8.11 9.68 -13.56
CA TYR A 14 7.38 8.45 -13.27
C TYR A 14 6.18 8.73 -12.35
N LEU A 15 4.98 8.41 -12.83
CA LEU A 15 3.76 8.57 -12.04
C LEU A 15 3.73 7.61 -10.85
N VAL A 16 3.15 8.08 -9.76
CA VAL A 16 2.89 7.29 -8.54
C VAL A 16 1.40 7.33 -8.26
N GLY A 17 0.80 6.17 -8.03
CA GLY A 17 -0.58 6.06 -7.57
C GLY A 17 -0.63 5.70 -6.09
N SER A 18 -1.52 6.30 -5.34
CA SER A 18 -1.85 5.84 -3.99
C SER A 18 -2.81 4.64 -4.05
N ARG A 19 -2.78 3.79 -3.03
CA ARG A 19 -3.66 2.64 -2.90
C ARG A 19 -4.17 2.51 -1.47
N GLY A 20 -5.36 1.90 -1.32
CA GLY A 20 -5.91 1.60 0.00
C GLY A 20 -6.53 2.80 0.71
N SER A 21 -6.48 2.77 2.03
CA SER A 21 -7.22 3.69 2.89
C SER A 21 -6.70 5.14 2.91
N VAL A 22 -5.50 5.39 2.39
CA VAL A 22 -4.93 6.76 2.34
C VAL A 22 -5.79 7.74 1.52
N GLY A 23 -6.57 7.24 0.54
CA GLY A 23 -7.52 8.04 -0.23
C GLY A 23 -8.67 8.64 0.58
N SER A 24 -8.87 8.25 1.83
CA SER A 24 -9.84 8.87 2.75
C SER A 24 -9.25 10.00 3.60
N SER A 25 -7.97 10.30 3.45
CA SER A 25 -7.31 11.37 4.21
C SER A 25 -7.19 12.64 3.38
N PHE A 26 -7.97 13.67 3.71
CA PHE A 26 -7.86 14.98 3.08
C PHE A 26 -6.48 15.62 3.29
N ALA A 27 -5.85 15.36 4.43
CA ALA A 27 -4.48 15.80 4.68
C ALA A 27 -3.48 15.17 3.70
N ALA A 28 -3.69 13.91 3.31
CA ALA A 28 -2.86 13.24 2.29
C ALA A 28 -3.08 13.86 0.90
N THR A 29 -4.31 14.23 0.56
CA THR A 29 -4.64 14.97 -0.67
C THR A 29 -3.92 16.32 -0.71
N MET A 30 -4.06 17.12 0.34
CA MET A 30 -3.43 18.44 0.43
C MET A 30 -1.89 18.38 0.48
N SER A 31 -1.35 17.25 0.91
CA SER A 31 0.10 16.98 0.89
C SER A 31 0.61 16.46 -0.46
N GLY A 32 -0.26 16.23 -1.43
CA GLY A 32 0.12 15.67 -2.73
C GLY A 32 0.57 14.20 -2.66
N ILE A 33 0.11 13.45 -1.64
CA ILE A 33 0.38 12.01 -1.51
C ILE A 33 -0.62 11.19 -2.33
N THR A 34 -1.87 11.64 -2.37
CA THR A 34 -2.96 11.05 -3.15
C THR A 34 -3.68 12.10 -3.98
N GLU A 35 -4.21 11.71 -5.12
CA GLU A 35 -5.04 12.55 -5.98
C GLU A 35 -6.53 12.47 -5.60
N VAL A 36 -6.89 11.56 -4.69
CA VAL A 36 -8.26 11.36 -4.25
C VAL A 36 -8.65 12.43 -3.24
N ASN A 37 -9.70 13.21 -3.52
CA ASN A 37 -10.30 14.14 -2.58
C ASN A 37 -11.45 13.45 -1.83
N PRO A 38 -11.31 13.09 -0.54
CA PRO A 38 -12.32 12.33 0.19
C PRO A 38 -13.52 13.16 0.67
N LEU A 39 -13.46 14.47 0.52
CA LEU A 39 -14.59 15.33 0.92
C LEU A 39 -15.88 14.97 0.18
N SER A 40 -17.01 15.38 0.72
CA SER A 40 -18.29 15.29 0.01
C SER A 40 -18.21 16.03 -1.32
N PRO A 41 -19.05 15.67 -2.32
CA PRO A 41 -19.11 16.38 -3.60
C PRO A 41 -19.24 17.89 -3.39
N HIS A 42 -18.45 18.65 -4.13
CA HIS A 42 -18.45 20.11 -4.02
C HIS A 42 -17.91 20.78 -5.28
N TYR A 43 -18.24 22.05 -5.41
CA TYR A 43 -17.61 22.94 -6.37
C TYR A 43 -16.60 23.83 -5.68
N TYR A 44 -15.51 24.13 -6.34
CA TYR A 44 -14.61 25.21 -5.91
C TYR A 44 -14.03 25.99 -7.09
N CYS A 45 -13.67 27.22 -6.84
CA CYS A 45 -13.01 28.09 -7.81
C CYS A 45 -11.53 28.24 -7.47
N SER A 46 -10.63 27.80 -8.35
CA SER A 46 -9.18 27.95 -8.16
C SER A 46 -8.68 29.39 -8.20
N SER A 47 -9.51 30.33 -8.67
CA SER A 47 -9.12 31.73 -8.83
C SER A 47 -9.56 32.66 -7.69
N CYS A 48 -10.77 32.49 -7.15
CA CYS A 48 -11.31 33.34 -6.08
C CYS A 48 -11.60 32.57 -4.80
N HIS A 49 -11.31 31.26 -4.78
CA HIS A 49 -11.53 30.37 -3.64
C HIS A 49 -13.00 30.24 -3.18
N TYR A 50 -13.94 30.63 -4.04
CA TYR A 50 -15.35 30.32 -3.80
C TYR A 50 -15.53 28.82 -3.72
N SER A 51 -16.32 28.34 -2.75
CA SER A 51 -16.67 26.91 -2.60
C SER A 51 -18.16 26.76 -2.33
N ASP A 52 -18.73 25.66 -2.81
CA ASP A 52 -20.15 25.34 -2.68
C ASP A 52 -20.31 23.86 -2.31
N PHE A 53 -20.75 23.61 -1.08
CA PHE A 53 -21.03 22.30 -0.52
C PHE A 53 -22.53 22.05 -0.31
N ASP A 54 -23.38 23.07 -0.47
CA ASP A 54 -24.75 23.09 0.04
C ASP A 54 -25.84 23.28 -1.02
N SER A 55 -25.50 23.63 -2.25
CA SER A 55 -26.49 23.82 -3.30
C SER A 55 -27.27 22.54 -3.60
N GLU A 56 -28.47 22.66 -4.15
CA GLU A 56 -29.33 21.52 -4.51
C GLU A 56 -28.62 20.55 -5.48
N ASP A 57 -27.83 21.09 -6.41
CA ASP A 57 -27.05 20.28 -7.34
C ASP A 57 -26.00 19.44 -6.62
N VAL A 58 -25.31 19.98 -5.61
CA VAL A 58 -24.35 19.24 -4.78
C VAL A 58 -25.04 18.17 -3.96
N LYS A 59 -26.15 18.49 -3.30
CA LYS A 59 -26.94 17.55 -2.50
C LYS A 59 -27.48 16.38 -3.29
N ALA A 60 -27.82 16.60 -4.57
CA ALA A 60 -28.25 15.52 -5.46
C ALA A 60 -27.16 14.47 -5.76
N TYR A 61 -25.89 14.82 -5.51
CA TYR A 61 -24.73 13.93 -5.70
C TYR A 61 -24.14 13.40 -4.39
N SER A 62 -24.78 13.59 -3.26
CA SER A 62 -24.38 12.97 -1.99
C SER A 62 -24.20 11.46 -2.16
N GLY A 63 -23.06 10.91 -1.71
CA GLY A 63 -22.69 9.52 -1.88
C GLY A 63 -22.27 9.10 -3.30
N ARG A 64 -22.02 10.09 -4.18
CA ARG A 64 -21.53 9.89 -5.55
C ARG A 64 -20.24 10.66 -5.78
N ALA A 65 -19.64 10.50 -6.95
CA ALA A 65 -18.44 11.27 -7.33
C ALA A 65 -18.79 12.70 -7.73
N GLY A 66 -18.10 13.67 -7.14
CA GLY A 66 -18.28 15.09 -7.45
C GLY A 66 -17.93 15.42 -8.91
N CYS A 67 -17.00 14.70 -9.53
CA CYS A 67 -16.64 14.88 -10.94
C CYS A 67 -17.82 14.67 -11.92
N ASP A 68 -18.85 13.92 -11.50
CA ASP A 68 -20.04 13.67 -12.31
C ASP A 68 -21.09 14.79 -12.23
N MET A 69 -20.89 15.78 -11.36
CA MET A 69 -21.78 16.95 -11.25
C MET A 69 -21.79 17.77 -12.55
N PRO A 70 -22.88 18.50 -12.85
CA PRO A 70 -22.95 19.36 -14.02
C PRO A 70 -21.91 20.50 -13.96
N ASP A 71 -21.46 20.96 -15.13
CA ASP A 71 -20.55 22.10 -15.21
C ASP A 71 -21.23 23.39 -14.77
N LYS A 72 -20.53 24.17 -13.96
CA LYS A 72 -21.01 25.47 -13.45
C LYS A 72 -19.95 26.57 -13.59
N ILE A 73 -20.44 27.79 -13.66
CA ILE A 73 -19.61 28.98 -13.64
C ILE A 73 -19.62 29.60 -12.24
N CYS A 74 -18.48 30.07 -11.80
CA CYS A 74 -18.33 30.72 -10.50
C CYS A 74 -19.19 31.98 -10.42
N PRO A 75 -20.09 32.13 -9.45
CA PRO A 75 -20.95 33.30 -9.31
C PRO A 75 -20.18 34.57 -8.91
N VAL A 76 -18.95 34.42 -8.41
CA VAL A 76 -18.12 35.55 -7.95
C VAL A 76 -17.23 36.09 -9.06
N CYS A 77 -16.53 35.25 -9.79
CA CYS A 77 -15.52 35.68 -10.76
C CYS A 77 -15.78 35.25 -12.21
N GLY A 78 -16.86 34.53 -12.48
CA GLY A 78 -17.28 34.13 -13.82
C GLY A 78 -16.40 33.04 -14.47
N LYS A 79 -15.47 32.43 -13.75
CA LYS A 79 -14.64 31.33 -14.26
C LYS A 79 -15.30 29.98 -14.05
N PRO A 80 -14.94 28.94 -14.83
CA PRO A 80 -15.43 27.57 -14.59
C PRO A 80 -15.09 27.10 -13.18
N LEU A 81 -16.04 26.44 -12.52
CA LEU A 81 -15.82 25.77 -11.25
C LEU A 81 -15.21 24.40 -11.47
N ILE A 82 -14.34 23.99 -10.55
CA ILE A 82 -13.82 22.63 -10.47
C ILE A 82 -14.79 21.80 -9.63
N LYS A 83 -14.99 20.55 -10.04
CA LYS A 83 -15.91 19.57 -9.45
C LYS A 83 -15.09 18.45 -8.82
N GLU A 84 -15.18 18.28 -7.52
CA GLU A 84 -14.43 17.25 -6.79
C GLU A 84 -15.25 16.64 -5.65
N GLY A 85 -14.63 15.64 -5.00
CA GLY A 85 -15.16 14.97 -3.83
C GLY A 85 -15.69 13.57 -4.14
N PHE A 86 -15.25 12.58 -3.36
CA PHE A 86 -15.64 11.19 -3.50
C PHE A 86 -16.46 10.68 -2.32
N ASP A 87 -16.73 11.52 -1.33
CA ASP A 87 -17.52 11.20 -0.12
C ASP A 87 -17.01 9.96 0.60
N ILE A 88 -15.70 9.91 0.86
CA ILE A 88 -15.06 8.77 1.50
C ILE A 88 -14.90 9.04 3.01
N PRO A 89 -15.48 8.21 3.89
CA PRO A 89 -15.37 8.39 5.33
C PRO A 89 -13.92 8.27 5.81
N PHE A 90 -13.47 9.21 6.65
CA PHE A 90 -12.11 9.21 7.22
C PHE A 90 -11.84 7.99 8.11
N GLU A 91 -12.88 7.40 8.66
CA GLU A 91 -12.84 6.17 9.45
C GLU A 91 -12.24 4.99 8.68
N THR A 92 -12.26 5.00 7.36
CA THR A 92 -11.58 3.97 6.55
C THR A 92 -10.06 4.00 6.73
N PHE A 93 -9.48 5.14 7.12
CA PHE A 93 -8.05 5.32 7.36
C PHE A 93 -7.62 4.96 8.78
N LEU A 94 -8.39 5.42 9.79
CA LEU A 94 -8.06 5.24 11.20
C LEU A 94 -8.89 4.15 11.91
N GLY A 95 -9.90 3.60 11.26
CA GLY A 95 -10.90 2.74 11.89
C GLY A 95 -12.01 3.52 12.58
N PHE A 96 -13.19 2.91 12.71
CA PHE A 96 -14.37 3.56 13.34
C PHE A 96 -14.19 3.88 14.83
N LYS A 97 -13.21 3.24 15.47
CA LYS A 97 -12.85 3.48 16.88
C LYS A 97 -11.52 4.21 17.04
N GLY A 98 -10.88 4.58 15.94
CA GLY A 98 -9.52 5.15 15.96
C GLY A 98 -8.44 4.16 16.39
N ASP A 99 -8.71 2.88 16.24
CA ASP A 99 -7.87 1.76 16.67
C ASP A 99 -7.00 1.17 15.54
N LYS A 100 -7.19 1.63 14.32
CA LYS A 100 -6.37 1.24 13.18
C LYS A 100 -5.16 2.17 13.05
N GLU A 101 -3.96 1.59 13.05
CA GLU A 101 -2.76 2.33 12.63
C GLU A 101 -2.83 2.62 11.13
N PRO A 102 -2.75 3.91 10.71
CA PRO A 102 -2.87 4.27 9.31
C PRO A 102 -1.63 3.82 8.53
N ASP A 103 -1.85 3.27 7.36
CA ASP A 103 -0.83 2.91 6.39
C ASP A 103 -0.95 3.74 5.11
N ILE A 104 0.17 3.96 4.43
CA ILE A 104 0.22 4.68 3.16
C ILE A 104 0.88 3.76 2.13
N ASP A 105 0.06 3.18 1.27
CA ASP A 105 0.52 2.35 0.17
C ASP A 105 0.71 3.19 -1.09
N LEU A 106 1.92 3.12 -1.66
CA LEU A 106 2.28 3.81 -2.90
C LEU A 106 2.67 2.80 -3.98
N ASN A 107 2.06 2.91 -5.15
CA ASN A 107 2.36 2.12 -6.33
C ASN A 107 3.34 2.89 -7.22
N PHE A 108 4.57 2.43 -7.27
CA PHE A 108 5.59 2.94 -8.18
C PHE A 108 5.62 2.13 -9.48
N SER A 109 6.08 2.74 -10.58
CA SER A 109 6.46 1.98 -11.77
C SER A 109 7.52 0.93 -11.42
N GLY A 110 7.40 -0.28 -11.99
CA GLY A 110 8.38 -1.36 -11.79
C GLY A 110 9.81 -0.92 -12.11
N ASP A 111 9.99 -0.13 -13.16
CA ASP A 111 11.29 0.41 -13.56
C ASP A 111 11.86 1.45 -12.60
N TYR A 112 10.99 2.08 -11.81
CA TYR A 112 11.36 3.11 -10.85
C TYR A 112 11.49 2.58 -9.42
N GLN A 113 10.92 1.43 -9.09
CA GLN A 113 10.86 0.90 -7.73
C GLN A 113 12.25 0.83 -7.06
N GLY A 114 13.26 0.36 -7.78
CA GLY A 114 14.64 0.31 -7.27
C GLY A 114 15.23 1.68 -6.95
N LYS A 115 14.84 2.73 -7.69
CA LYS A 115 15.25 4.12 -7.41
C LYS A 115 14.51 4.68 -6.20
N ALA A 116 13.21 4.36 -6.07
CA ALA A 116 12.41 4.74 -4.90
C ALA A 116 13.00 4.14 -3.62
N HIS A 117 13.39 2.87 -3.64
CA HIS A 117 14.04 2.20 -2.50
C HIS A 117 15.35 2.90 -2.10
N ARG A 118 16.22 3.20 -3.07
CA ARG A 118 17.47 3.95 -2.80
C ARG A 118 17.21 5.36 -2.27
N TYR A 119 16.13 5.99 -2.71
CA TYR A 119 15.77 7.31 -2.20
C TYR A 119 15.29 7.28 -0.74
N VAL A 120 14.70 6.17 -0.28
CA VAL A 120 14.40 5.97 1.15
C VAL A 120 15.69 6.03 1.96
N GLU A 121 16.77 5.40 1.50
CA GLU A 121 18.08 5.49 2.16
C GLU A 121 18.63 6.92 2.18
N VAL A 122 18.43 7.70 1.11
CA VAL A 122 18.80 9.12 1.10
C VAL A 122 18.03 9.93 2.15
N ILE A 123 16.75 9.58 2.40
CA ILE A 123 15.91 10.28 3.37
C ILE A 123 16.34 9.96 4.81
N PHE A 124 16.68 8.72 5.11
CA PHE A 124 16.95 8.23 6.47
C PHE A 124 18.44 8.12 6.82
N GLY A 125 19.31 8.12 5.83
CA GLY A 125 20.74 7.96 5.99
C GLY A 125 21.24 6.59 5.54
N ALA A 126 22.51 6.55 5.14
CA ALA A 126 23.17 5.32 4.72
C ALA A 126 23.23 4.31 5.89
N GLY A 127 22.94 3.05 5.61
CA GLY A 127 22.94 1.97 6.59
C GLY A 127 21.71 1.93 7.52
N GLN A 128 20.72 2.83 7.32
CA GLN A 128 19.51 2.85 8.13
C GLN A 128 18.31 2.17 7.43
N THR A 129 18.51 1.60 6.25
CA THR A 129 17.44 0.95 5.49
C THR A 129 17.84 -0.44 5.05
N PHE A 130 16.94 -1.38 5.21
CA PHE A 130 17.13 -2.79 4.87
C PHE A 130 15.96 -3.30 4.06
N LYS A 131 16.21 -4.11 3.05
CA LYS A 131 15.13 -4.79 2.33
C LYS A 131 14.49 -5.85 3.23
N ALA A 132 13.17 -5.85 3.32
CA ALA A 132 12.46 -6.86 4.11
C ALA A 132 12.61 -8.25 3.50
N GLY A 133 12.88 -9.23 4.34
CA GLY A 133 12.85 -10.64 3.98
C GLY A 133 11.46 -11.25 4.15
N THR A 134 11.23 -12.38 3.53
CA THR A 134 10.04 -13.21 3.72
C THR A 134 10.44 -14.61 4.15
N ILE A 135 9.60 -15.23 4.97
CA ILE A 135 9.75 -16.66 5.32
C ILE A 135 8.56 -17.40 4.73
N GLY A 136 8.85 -18.24 3.73
CA GLY A 136 7.86 -19.12 3.12
C GLY A 136 7.60 -20.33 4.00
N THR A 137 6.34 -20.59 4.29
CA THR A 137 5.91 -21.78 5.02
C THR A 137 5.27 -22.80 4.08
N LEU A 138 5.23 -24.06 4.51
CA LEU A 138 4.61 -25.13 3.75
C LEU A 138 3.08 -25.01 3.81
N ALA A 139 2.45 -24.71 2.68
CA ALA A 139 1.00 -24.66 2.56
C ALA A 139 0.38 -26.07 2.55
N GLU A 140 -0.83 -26.19 3.07
CA GLU A 140 -1.57 -27.47 3.19
C GLU A 140 -1.61 -28.25 1.88
N LYS A 141 -1.97 -27.64 0.76
CA LYS A 141 -2.03 -28.29 -0.55
C LYS A 141 -0.68 -28.86 -0.99
N THR A 142 0.41 -28.12 -0.73
CA THR A 142 1.77 -28.56 -1.06
C THR A 142 2.20 -29.68 -0.14
N ALA A 143 1.91 -29.60 1.16
CA ALA A 143 2.17 -30.64 2.14
C ALA A 143 1.43 -31.95 1.77
N PHE A 144 0.18 -31.86 1.34
CA PHE A 144 -0.59 -33.01 0.89
C PHE A 144 0.09 -33.71 -0.30
N GLY A 145 0.56 -32.97 -1.28
CA GLY A 145 1.32 -33.52 -2.41
C GLY A 145 2.58 -34.26 -1.96
N TYR A 146 3.36 -33.67 -1.06
CA TYR A 146 4.57 -34.31 -0.55
C TYR A 146 4.30 -35.59 0.26
N VAL A 147 3.32 -35.55 1.15
CA VAL A 147 2.97 -36.72 1.95
C VAL A 147 2.45 -37.85 1.05
N LYS A 148 1.61 -37.53 0.09
CA LYS A 148 1.09 -38.52 -0.87
C LYS A 148 2.23 -39.15 -1.69
N ASN A 149 3.09 -38.33 -2.30
CA ASN A 149 4.23 -38.83 -3.09
C ASN A 149 5.19 -39.68 -2.27
N TYR A 150 5.45 -39.29 -1.01
CA TYR A 150 6.29 -40.08 -0.10
C TYR A 150 5.81 -41.52 0.07
N PHE A 151 4.49 -41.72 0.22
CA PHE A 151 3.91 -43.07 0.34
C PHE A 151 3.86 -43.81 -0.99
N GLU A 152 3.54 -43.11 -2.10
CA GLU A 152 3.52 -43.68 -3.45
C GLU A 152 4.90 -44.23 -3.86
N GLU A 153 5.98 -43.49 -3.61
CA GLU A 153 7.36 -43.91 -3.91
C GLU A 153 7.76 -45.17 -3.13
N ARG A 154 7.14 -45.41 -1.96
CA ARG A 154 7.37 -46.61 -1.13
C ARG A 154 6.41 -47.75 -1.38
N GLY A 155 5.50 -47.59 -2.36
CA GLY A 155 4.49 -48.58 -2.66
C GLY A 155 3.43 -48.75 -1.54
N ASP A 156 3.38 -47.83 -0.58
CA ASP A 156 2.46 -47.86 0.54
C ASP A 156 1.22 -46.98 0.26
N ARG A 157 0.06 -47.61 0.20
CA ARG A 157 -1.21 -46.91 -0.02
C ARG A 157 -1.84 -46.52 1.30
N LYS A 158 -1.91 -45.19 1.55
CA LYS A 158 -2.62 -44.62 2.70
C LYS A 158 -3.95 -44.03 2.30
N ARG A 159 -4.92 -44.09 3.23
CA ARG A 159 -6.21 -43.41 3.05
C ARG A 159 -6.03 -41.88 3.17
N ASN A 160 -6.86 -41.10 2.48
CA ASN A 160 -6.77 -39.66 2.52
C ASN A 160 -6.86 -39.07 3.94
N CYS A 161 -7.66 -39.67 4.82
CA CYS A 161 -7.75 -39.20 6.22
C CYS A 161 -6.43 -39.35 6.98
N GLU A 162 -5.66 -40.40 6.70
CA GLU A 162 -4.33 -40.61 7.30
C GLU A 162 -3.30 -39.61 6.71
N ILE A 163 -3.34 -39.44 5.39
CA ILE A 163 -2.53 -38.41 4.71
C ILE A 163 -2.83 -37.03 5.31
N THR A 164 -4.11 -36.64 5.41
CA THR A 164 -4.53 -35.34 5.96
C THR A 164 -4.04 -35.13 7.40
N ARG A 165 -4.09 -36.17 8.25
CA ARG A 165 -3.58 -36.10 9.61
C ARG A 165 -2.07 -35.76 9.65
N ILE A 166 -1.29 -36.37 8.76
CA ILE A 166 0.16 -36.11 8.67
C ILE A 166 0.40 -34.72 8.10
N VAL A 167 -0.38 -34.31 7.09
CA VAL A 167 -0.32 -32.96 6.47
C VAL A 167 -0.52 -31.87 7.50
N GLN A 168 -1.44 -32.03 8.46
CA GLN A 168 -1.64 -31.06 9.55
C GLN A 168 -0.36 -30.82 10.36
N GLY A 169 0.43 -31.87 10.59
CA GLY A 169 1.73 -31.73 11.26
C GLY A 169 2.85 -31.12 10.42
N CYS A 170 2.68 -31.09 9.09
CA CYS A 170 3.65 -30.50 8.15
C CYS A 170 3.29 -29.07 7.74
N THR A 171 2.01 -28.70 7.86
CA THR A 171 1.53 -27.37 7.45
C THR A 171 2.11 -26.29 8.37
N GLY A 172 2.54 -25.18 7.77
CA GLY A 172 3.11 -24.04 8.52
C GLY A 172 4.60 -24.17 8.84
N VAL A 173 5.24 -25.31 8.56
CA VAL A 173 6.68 -25.47 8.73
C VAL A 173 7.42 -24.48 7.82
N ARG A 174 8.38 -23.76 8.37
CA ARG A 174 9.24 -22.83 7.64
C ARG A 174 10.13 -23.59 6.67
N ARG A 175 10.15 -23.15 5.41
CA ARG A 175 10.84 -23.88 4.34
C ARG A 175 11.86 -23.05 3.59
N THR A 176 11.49 -21.85 3.20
CA THR A 176 12.30 -20.99 2.33
C THR A 176 12.36 -19.58 2.86
N THR A 177 13.42 -18.87 2.50
CA THR A 177 13.51 -17.41 2.65
C THR A 177 13.47 -16.77 1.28
N GLY A 178 13.03 -15.51 1.23
CA GLY A 178 12.98 -14.70 0.02
C GLY A 178 13.03 -13.24 0.35
N GLN A 179 13.10 -12.38 -0.67
CA GLN A 179 12.96 -10.93 -0.52
C GLN A 179 11.50 -10.54 -0.67
N HIS A 180 11.04 -9.61 0.18
CA HIS A 180 9.75 -8.96 -0.02
C HIS A 180 9.85 -7.99 -1.21
N PRO A 181 8.88 -7.96 -2.15
CA PRO A 181 9.00 -7.16 -3.36
C PRO A 181 8.99 -5.64 -3.14
N GLY A 182 8.41 -5.16 -2.05
CA GLY A 182 8.25 -3.73 -1.80
C GLY A 182 8.49 -3.29 -0.35
N GLY A 183 8.81 -4.21 0.56
CA GLY A 183 9.02 -3.88 1.98
C GLY A 183 10.44 -3.37 2.22
N ILE A 184 10.55 -2.23 2.90
CA ILE A 184 11.81 -1.69 3.42
C ILE A 184 11.62 -1.46 4.92
N ILE A 185 12.57 -1.96 5.71
CA ILE A 185 12.67 -1.68 7.13
C ILE A 185 13.54 -0.45 7.30
N VAL A 186 13.05 0.52 8.06
CA VAL A 186 13.80 1.72 8.42
C VAL A 186 14.19 1.62 9.89
N LEU A 187 15.49 1.68 10.14
CA LEU A 187 16.04 1.56 11.47
C LEU A 187 16.27 2.95 12.08
N PRO A 188 15.92 3.19 13.35
CA PRO A 188 16.28 4.42 14.05
C PRO A 188 17.79 4.59 14.16
N ILE A 189 18.26 5.83 14.14
CA ILE A 189 19.69 6.13 14.29
C ILE A 189 20.18 5.63 15.65
N GLY A 190 21.32 4.94 15.65
CA GLY A 190 21.95 4.40 16.85
C GLY A 190 21.50 3.00 17.27
N TRP A 191 20.64 2.38 16.47
CA TRP A 191 20.24 1.00 16.67
C TRP A 191 20.89 0.08 15.62
N ASP A 192 21.06 -1.19 15.98
CA ASP A 192 21.52 -2.24 15.07
C ASP A 192 20.34 -3.09 14.62
N ILE A 193 20.31 -3.47 13.35
CA ILE A 193 19.25 -4.30 12.78
C ILE A 193 19.21 -5.69 13.42
N GLU A 194 20.33 -6.20 13.85
CA GLU A 194 20.45 -7.51 14.49
C GLU A 194 19.77 -7.57 15.87
N GLU A 195 19.51 -6.42 16.48
CA GLU A 195 18.72 -6.33 17.72
C GLU A 195 17.23 -6.65 17.50
N PHE A 196 16.76 -6.53 16.25
CA PHE A 196 15.34 -6.73 15.90
C PHE A 196 15.09 -8.01 15.10
N THR A 197 15.98 -8.35 14.17
CA THR A 197 15.77 -9.46 13.24
C THR A 197 17.07 -9.99 12.67
N PRO A 198 17.14 -11.29 12.33
CA PRO A 198 18.27 -11.84 11.59
C PRO A 198 18.43 -11.19 10.23
N VAL A 199 19.67 -11.06 9.78
CA VAL A 199 20.04 -10.50 8.47
C VAL A 199 20.71 -11.58 7.63
N GLN A 200 20.44 -11.58 6.33
CA GLN A 200 21.15 -12.44 5.38
C GLN A 200 21.34 -11.72 4.05
N HIS A 201 22.40 -12.04 3.34
CA HIS A 201 22.55 -11.66 1.94
C HIS A 201 21.66 -12.51 1.02
N PRO A 202 21.13 -11.97 -0.08
CA PRO A 202 20.49 -12.75 -1.13
C PRO A 202 21.43 -13.83 -1.67
N ALA A 203 20.90 -14.98 -2.11
CA ALA A 203 21.68 -16.14 -2.52
C ALA A 203 22.73 -15.86 -3.62
N ASN A 204 22.50 -14.87 -4.47
CA ASN A 204 23.37 -14.53 -5.62
C ASN A 204 23.88 -13.09 -5.57
N ASP A 205 23.77 -12.41 -4.46
CA ASP A 205 24.19 -11.01 -4.32
C ASP A 205 24.76 -10.76 -2.92
N MET A 206 26.10 -10.67 -2.87
CA MET A 206 26.83 -10.42 -1.62
C MET A 206 27.07 -8.93 -1.36
N THR A 207 26.53 -8.05 -2.20
CA THR A 207 26.77 -6.61 -2.16
C THR A 207 25.54 -5.79 -1.78
N SER A 208 24.37 -6.41 -1.66
CA SER A 208 23.09 -5.76 -1.30
C SER A 208 22.61 -6.13 0.09
#